data_6808f3ad125e7de6b8757f9d6d29c903
#
_entry.id   6808f3ad125e7de6b8757f9d6d29c903
#
_cell.length_a   1.000
_cell.length_b   1.000
_cell.length_c   1.000
_cell.angle_alpha   90.00
_cell.angle_beta   90.00
_cell.angle_gamma   90.00
#
_symmetry.space_group_name_H-M   'P 1'
#
loop_
_entity.id
_entity.type
_entity.pdbx_description
1 polymer ?
#
loop_
_entity_poly.entity_id
_entity_poly.type
_entity_poly.pdbx_seq_one_letter_code
_entity_poly.pdbx_strand_id
1 'polypeptide(L)'
;DIGIFRCDAPGICCHGTEPYLRHGLIGGEIMRSEGFPRHARVCERHTGAGLTREEIINQDLPLPHQDFLPETLEEKLVCYADKFYSKSHPDREKTFEQAKKSIARFGEDGLRRFLEWKAMFE
;
A
#
# COMPACT_ATOMS: atom_id res chain seq x y z
N ASP A 1 7.63 3.25 0.06
CA ASP A 1 7.66 3.34 -1.43
C ASP A 1 9.01 3.08 -2.09
N ILE A 2 10.04 2.78 -1.35
CA ILE A 2 11.41 2.64 -1.91
C ILE A 2 11.48 1.61 -3.06
N GLY A 3 10.65 0.58 -3.04
CA GLY A 3 10.61 -0.44 -4.09
C GLY A 3 10.13 0.06 -5.44
N ILE A 4 9.56 1.26 -5.50
CA ILE A 4 9.01 1.82 -6.74
C ILE A 4 10.08 1.99 -7.83
N PHE A 5 11.35 2.17 -7.44
CA PHE A 5 12.44 2.36 -8.39
C PHE A 5 12.71 1.12 -9.25
N ARG A 6 12.22 -0.06 -8.85
CA ARG A 6 12.32 -1.29 -9.65
C ARG A 6 11.08 -1.54 -10.49
N CYS A 7 10.09 -0.68 -10.42
CA CYS A 7 8.81 -0.85 -11.09
C CYS A 7 8.71 -0.03 -12.37
N ASP A 8 7.83 -0.48 -13.27
CA ASP A 8 7.48 0.26 -14.48
C ASP A 8 6.34 1.24 -14.14
N ALA A 9 6.69 2.48 -13.91
CA ALA A 9 5.76 3.57 -13.59
C ALA A 9 6.23 4.87 -14.25
N PRO A 10 6.13 4.97 -15.60
CA PRO A 10 6.68 6.11 -16.34
C PRO A 10 6.06 7.45 -15.99
N GLY A 11 4.81 7.48 -15.52
CA GLY A 11 4.13 8.71 -15.07
C GLY A 11 4.79 9.39 -13.88
N ILE A 12 5.65 8.68 -13.14
CA ILE A 12 6.44 9.22 -12.03
C ILE A 12 7.94 8.97 -12.22
N CYS A 13 8.36 8.85 -13.48
CA CYS A 13 9.76 8.71 -13.88
C CYS A 13 10.45 7.46 -13.32
N CYS A 14 9.72 6.38 -13.11
CA CYS A 14 10.28 5.09 -12.71
C CYS A 14 10.26 4.12 -13.90
N HIS A 15 11.42 3.62 -14.30
CA HIS A 15 11.61 2.84 -15.52
C HIS A 15 12.18 1.44 -15.26
N GLY A 16 11.76 0.80 -14.16
CA GLY A 16 12.06 -0.58 -13.87
C GLY A 16 11.21 -1.55 -14.70
N THR A 17 11.25 -2.82 -14.35
CA THR A 17 10.55 -3.89 -15.10
C THR A 17 9.43 -4.55 -14.30
N GLU A 18 9.39 -4.36 -12.99
CA GLU A 18 8.41 -4.99 -12.13
C GLU A 18 7.04 -4.29 -12.19
N PRO A 19 5.92 -5.03 -12.03
CA PRO A 19 4.61 -4.41 -11.92
C PRO A 19 4.53 -3.46 -10.74
N TYR A 20 3.80 -2.36 -10.90
CA TYR A 20 3.64 -1.33 -9.86
C TYR A 20 3.19 -1.90 -8.52
N LEU A 21 2.24 -2.84 -8.54
CA LEU A 21 1.70 -3.44 -7.29
C LEU A 21 2.74 -4.18 -6.46
N ARG A 22 3.90 -4.51 -7.03
CA ARG A 22 4.98 -5.18 -6.31
C ARG A 22 5.90 -4.22 -5.54
N HIS A 23 5.69 -2.91 -5.65
CA HIS A 23 6.60 -1.95 -5.00
C HIS A 23 6.69 -2.12 -3.48
N GLY A 24 5.60 -2.47 -2.82
CA GLY A 24 5.60 -2.74 -1.38
C GLY A 24 6.41 -3.99 -1.02
N LEU A 25 6.21 -5.06 -1.76
CA LEU A 25 6.95 -6.31 -1.57
C LEU A 25 8.46 -6.11 -1.79
N ILE A 26 8.81 -5.42 -2.87
CA ILE A 26 10.22 -5.10 -3.20
C ILE A 26 10.82 -4.20 -2.11
N GLY A 27 10.08 -3.19 -1.67
CA GLY A 27 10.50 -2.33 -0.57
C GLY A 27 10.76 -3.12 0.71
N GLY A 28 9.94 -4.11 0.99
CA GLY A 28 10.13 -5.03 2.12
C GLY A 28 11.43 -5.80 2.00
N GLU A 29 11.73 -6.33 0.82
CA GLU A 29 13.00 -7.04 0.57
C GLU A 29 14.20 -6.13 0.81
N ILE A 30 14.16 -4.91 0.31
CA ILE A 30 15.23 -3.92 0.51
C ILE A 30 15.42 -3.62 1.99
N MET A 31 14.33 -3.35 2.70
CA MET A 31 14.39 -3.01 4.12
C MET A 31 14.93 -4.17 4.98
N ARG A 32 14.55 -5.41 4.67
CA ARG A 32 15.08 -6.58 5.38
C ARG A 32 16.57 -6.74 5.13
N SER A 33 17.02 -6.54 3.91
CA SER A 33 18.44 -6.64 3.57
C SER A 33 19.29 -5.58 4.29
N GLU A 34 18.68 -4.43 4.61
CA GLU A 34 19.33 -3.34 5.34
C GLU A 34 19.19 -3.45 6.87
N GLY A 35 18.52 -4.49 7.36
CA GLY A 35 18.37 -4.72 8.79
C GLY A 35 17.19 -4.01 9.45
N PHE A 36 16.16 -3.66 8.67
CA PHE A 36 14.97 -2.93 9.15
C PHE A 36 13.68 -3.76 8.97
N PRO A 37 13.49 -4.84 9.76
CA PRO A 37 12.33 -5.73 9.59
C PRO A 37 10.98 -5.07 9.86
N ARG A 38 10.91 -4.12 10.80
CA ARG A 38 9.66 -3.40 11.10
C ARG A 38 9.26 -2.47 9.95
N HIS A 39 10.23 -1.81 9.34
CA HIS A 39 10.00 -0.98 8.14
C HIS A 39 9.61 -1.84 6.95
N ALA A 40 10.18 -3.04 6.82
CA ALA A 40 9.83 -3.99 5.77
C ALA A 40 8.34 -4.36 5.84
N ARG A 41 7.82 -4.61 7.04
CA ARG A 41 6.41 -4.91 7.23
C ARG A 41 5.49 -3.75 6.81
N VAL A 42 5.89 -2.52 7.12
CA VAL A 42 5.15 -1.32 6.66
C VAL A 42 5.12 -1.27 5.13
N CYS A 43 6.26 -1.49 4.48
CA CYS A 43 6.33 -1.51 3.01
C CYS A 43 5.39 -2.54 2.39
N GLU A 44 5.41 -3.76 2.92
CA GLU A 44 4.64 -4.88 2.37
C GLU A 44 3.13 -4.73 2.53
N ARG A 45 2.67 -3.95 3.51
CA ARG A 45 1.27 -3.91 3.95
C ARG A 45 0.57 -2.58 3.70
N HIS A 46 1.17 -1.69 2.91
CA HIS A 46 0.59 -0.36 2.69
C HIS A 46 -0.23 -0.22 1.40
N THR A 47 -0.26 -1.24 0.54
CA THR A 47 -1.04 -1.20 -0.70
C THR A 47 -2.54 -1.25 -0.39
N GLY A 48 -3.30 -0.30 -0.93
CA GLY A 48 -4.71 -0.17 -0.59
C GLY A 48 -4.89 0.05 0.91
N ALA A 49 -5.80 -0.67 1.51
CA ALA A 49 -5.94 -0.75 2.97
C ALA A 49 -5.48 -2.13 3.48
N GLY A 50 -4.37 -2.61 2.92
CA GLY A 50 -3.93 -3.98 3.05
C GLY A 50 -4.63 -4.89 2.05
N LEU A 51 -4.06 -6.05 1.80
CA LEU A 51 -4.62 -7.04 0.88
C LEU A 51 -4.66 -8.41 1.57
N THR A 52 -5.78 -9.10 1.43
CA THR A 52 -5.89 -10.49 1.89
C THR A 52 -5.44 -11.43 0.76
N ARG A 53 -5.08 -12.66 1.13
CA ARG A 53 -4.80 -13.72 0.17
C ARG A 53 -5.97 -13.91 -0.81
N GLU A 54 -7.20 -13.88 -0.29
CA GLU A 54 -8.41 -14.04 -1.08
C GLU A 54 -8.57 -12.91 -2.11
N GLU A 55 -8.35 -11.67 -1.71
CA GLU A 55 -8.40 -10.52 -2.62
C GLU A 55 -7.35 -10.64 -3.73
N ILE A 56 -6.14 -11.10 -3.41
CA ILE A 56 -5.07 -11.31 -4.39
C ILE A 56 -5.48 -12.36 -5.42
N ILE A 57 -6.05 -13.47 -4.97
CA ILE A 57 -6.49 -14.56 -5.85
C ILE A 57 -7.66 -14.12 -6.71
N ASN A 58 -8.68 -13.50 -6.12
CA ASN A 58 -9.90 -13.09 -6.82
C ASN A 58 -9.67 -12.01 -7.87
N GLN A 59 -8.71 -11.12 -7.62
CA GLN A 59 -8.37 -10.03 -8.53
C GLN A 59 -7.16 -10.34 -9.42
N ASP A 60 -6.61 -11.54 -9.32
CA ASP A 60 -5.44 -11.99 -10.08
C ASP A 60 -4.28 -10.99 -10.00
N LEU A 61 -3.94 -10.57 -8.79
CA LEU A 61 -2.88 -9.59 -8.57
C LEU A 61 -1.50 -10.27 -8.63
N PRO A 62 -0.46 -9.55 -9.11
CA PRO A 62 0.90 -10.10 -9.26
C PRO A 62 1.66 -10.15 -7.93
N LEU A 63 1.09 -10.80 -6.94
CA LEU A 63 1.61 -10.91 -5.58
C LEU A 63 1.53 -12.35 -5.09
N PRO A 64 2.39 -12.75 -4.14
CA PRO A 64 2.26 -14.06 -3.50
C PRO A 64 0.88 -14.23 -2.85
N HIS A 65 0.36 -15.45 -2.86
CA HIS A 65 -0.96 -15.76 -2.29
C HIS A 65 -0.87 -15.87 -0.76
N GLN A 66 -0.78 -14.72 -0.10
CA GLN A 66 -0.73 -14.62 1.36
C GLN A 66 -1.35 -13.28 1.79
N ASP A 67 -1.62 -13.14 3.08
CA ASP A 67 -2.17 -11.90 3.62
C ASP A 67 -1.08 -10.84 3.78
N PHE A 68 -1.40 -9.61 3.35
CA PHE A 68 -0.59 -8.41 3.55
C PHE A 68 -1.43 -7.36 4.27
N LEU A 69 -1.85 -7.67 5.49
CA LEU A 69 -2.69 -6.78 6.30
C LEU A 69 -1.85 -6.05 7.34
N PRO A 70 -2.02 -4.73 7.50
CA PRO A 70 -1.42 -4.01 8.61
C PRO A 70 -1.90 -4.59 9.95
N GLU A 71 -0.97 -4.94 10.82
CA GLU A 71 -1.27 -5.55 12.11
C GLU A 71 -0.87 -4.65 13.28
N THR A 72 0.32 -4.05 13.22
CA THR A 72 0.77 -3.14 14.28
C THR A 72 0.15 -1.76 14.10
N LEU A 73 0.14 -0.97 15.18
CA LEU A 73 -0.37 0.41 15.16
C LEU A 73 0.37 1.25 14.11
N GLU A 74 1.68 1.13 14.06
CA GLU A 74 2.51 1.86 13.09
C GLU A 74 2.22 1.46 11.65
N GLU A 75 1.99 0.17 11.38
CA GLU A 75 1.62 -0.32 10.05
C GLU A 75 0.27 0.27 9.61
N LYS A 76 -0.70 0.27 10.50
CA LYS A 76 -2.05 0.83 10.24
C LYS A 76 -1.99 2.34 10.01
N LEU A 77 -1.25 3.05 10.85
CA LEU A 77 -1.12 4.51 10.76
C LEU A 77 -0.48 4.94 9.44
N VAL A 78 0.63 4.32 9.06
CA VAL A 78 1.32 4.65 7.80
C VAL A 78 0.45 4.28 6.60
N CYS A 79 -0.19 3.12 6.62
CA CYS A 79 -1.10 2.71 5.57
C CYS A 79 -2.26 3.69 5.41
N TYR A 80 -2.83 4.14 6.52
CA TYR A 80 -3.91 5.14 6.52
C TYR A 80 -3.44 6.48 5.94
N ALA A 81 -2.35 7.02 6.45
CA ALA A 81 -1.81 8.31 6.03
C ALA A 81 -1.42 8.32 4.56
N ASP A 82 -0.87 7.24 4.06
CA ASP A 82 -0.45 7.09 2.66
C ASP A 82 -1.58 7.34 1.67
N LYS A 83 -2.82 7.07 2.06
CA LYS A 83 -3.97 7.18 1.15
C LYS A 83 -4.35 8.61 0.82
N PHE A 84 -3.85 9.58 1.57
CA PHE A 84 -4.14 11.00 1.34
C PHE A 84 -3.18 11.67 0.35
N TYR A 85 -2.18 10.94 -0.15
CA TYR A 85 -1.16 11.50 -1.04
C TYR A 85 -0.97 10.62 -2.27
N SER A 86 -0.60 11.25 -3.38
CA SER A 86 -0.33 10.56 -4.64
C SER A 86 1.03 10.99 -5.19
N LYS A 87 1.80 10.04 -5.70
CA LYS A 87 3.10 10.33 -6.31
C LYS A 87 3.00 11.20 -7.56
N SER A 88 1.89 11.10 -8.29
CA SER A 88 1.65 11.92 -9.48
C SER A 88 1.25 13.36 -9.15
N HIS A 89 0.79 13.61 -7.94
CA HIS A 89 0.39 14.94 -7.45
C HIS A 89 0.86 15.14 -6.01
N PRO A 90 2.20 15.18 -5.78
CA PRO A 90 2.76 15.20 -4.41
C PRO A 90 2.48 16.49 -3.64
N ASP A 91 2.08 17.56 -4.34
CA ASP A 91 1.74 18.86 -3.77
C ASP A 91 0.29 18.96 -3.27
N ARG A 92 -0.49 17.88 -3.45
CA ARG A 92 -1.92 17.87 -3.10
C ARG A 92 -2.23 16.79 -2.08
N GLU A 93 -2.94 17.19 -1.03
CA GLU A 93 -3.53 16.25 -0.09
C GLU A 93 -4.95 15.91 -0.56
N LYS A 94 -5.28 14.63 -0.62
CA LYS A 94 -6.64 14.18 -0.91
C LYS A 94 -7.55 14.45 0.29
N THR A 95 -8.80 14.78 0.02
CA THR A 95 -9.82 14.80 1.06
C THR A 95 -10.13 13.35 1.50
N PHE A 96 -10.74 13.21 2.67
CA PHE A 96 -11.18 11.89 3.15
C PHE A 96 -12.08 11.19 2.12
N GLU A 97 -13.02 11.92 1.52
CA GLU A 97 -13.93 11.34 0.52
C GLU A 97 -13.19 10.86 -0.73
N GLN A 98 -12.16 11.58 -1.17
CA GLN A 98 -11.33 11.16 -2.30
C GLN A 98 -10.54 9.90 -1.98
N ALA A 99 -9.94 9.84 -0.79
CA ALA A 99 -9.19 8.66 -0.32
C ALA A 99 -10.13 7.46 -0.19
N LYS A 100 -11.30 7.65 0.37
CA LYS A 100 -12.34 6.63 0.52
C LYS A 100 -12.74 6.02 -0.81
N LYS A 101 -12.96 6.86 -1.84
CA LYS A 101 -13.29 6.39 -3.19
C LYS A 101 -12.17 5.53 -3.79
N SER A 102 -10.92 5.93 -3.58
CA SER A 102 -9.76 5.18 -4.07
C SER A 102 -9.68 3.80 -3.42
N ILE A 103 -9.92 3.72 -2.12
CA ILE A 103 -9.90 2.46 -1.37
C ILE A 103 -11.05 1.55 -1.78
N ALA A 104 -12.24 2.10 -2.01
CA ALA A 104 -13.42 1.33 -2.40
C ALA A 104 -13.21 0.52 -3.68
N ARG A 105 -12.28 0.95 -4.54
CA ARG A 105 -11.91 0.20 -5.77
C ARG A 105 -11.29 -1.15 -5.48
N PHE A 106 -10.68 -1.35 -4.30
CA PHE A 106 -10.06 -2.60 -3.91
C PHE A 106 -11.03 -3.57 -3.21
N GLY A 107 -12.27 -3.14 -2.95
CA GLY A 107 -13.32 -3.97 -2.36
C GLY A 107 -13.82 -3.44 -1.03
N GLU A 108 -14.90 -4.06 -0.54
CA GLU A 108 -15.59 -3.63 0.68
C GLU A 108 -14.78 -3.87 1.96
N ASP A 109 -14.02 -4.95 2.01
CA ASP A 109 -13.21 -5.26 3.19
C ASP A 109 -12.12 -4.23 3.42
N GLY A 110 -11.47 -3.78 2.36
CA GLY A 110 -10.49 -2.69 2.43
C GLY A 110 -11.13 -1.38 2.90
N LEU A 111 -12.30 -1.06 2.37
CA LEU A 111 -13.04 0.12 2.78
C LEU A 111 -13.40 0.07 4.27
N ARG A 112 -13.87 -1.09 4.75
CA ARG A 112 -14.20 -1.26 6.18
C ARG A 112 -12.97 -1.01 7.05
N ARG A 113 -11.82 -1.59 6.71
CA ARG A 113 -10.57 -1.37 7.44
C ARG A 113 -10.18 0.12 7.46
N PHE A 114 -10.32 0.79 6.33
CA PHE A 114 -10.00 2.21 6.21
C PHE A 114 -10.89 3.07 7.12
N LEU A 115 -12.18 2.77 7.19
CA LEU A 115 -13.12 3.46 8.05
C LEU A 115 -12.85 3.20 9.54
N GLU A 116 -12.45 1.99 9.90
CA GLU A 116 -12.02 1.66 11.26
C GLU A 116 -10.80 2.50 11.67
N TRP A 117 -9.84 2.66 10.76
CA TRP A 117 -8.65 3.47 11.02
C TRP A 117 -8.98 4.97 11.13
N LYS A 118 -9.95 5.44 10.36
CA LYS A 118 -10.46 6.81 10.50
C LYS A 118 -10.92 7.07 11.93
N ALA A 119 -11.72 6.17 12.48
CA ALA A 119 -12.22 6.28 13.85
C ALA A 119 -11.09 6.14 14.89
N MET A 120 -10.06 5.33 14.58
CA MET A 120 -8.94 5.09 15.50
C MET A 120 -7.97 6.28 15.56
N PHE A 121 -7.69 6.94 14.43
CA PHE A 121 -6.65 7.99 14.33
C PHE A 121 -7.22 9.41 14.29
N GLU A 122 -8.46 9.57 14.05
CA GLU A 122 -9.16 10.84 13.97
C GLU A 122 -10.46 10.84 14.78
#